data_10d313731b7b337e8a66484fba944f57
#
_entry.id   10d313731b7b337e8a66484fba944f57
#
_cell.length_a   1.000
_cell.length_b   1.000
_cell.length_c   1.000
_cell.angle_alpha   90.00
_cell.angle_beta   90.00
_cell.angle_gamma   90.00
#
_symmetry.space_group_name_H-M   'P 1'
#
loop_
_entity.id
_entity.type
_entity.pdbx_description
1 polymer ?
#
loop_
_entity_poly.entity_id
_entity_poly.type
_entity_poly.pdbx_seq_one_letter_code
_entity_poly.pdbx_strand_id
1 'polypeptide(L)'
;TKPIVWDRKAHQAGIRRRVFTCSLSDFFHDGADEWRPEAWKLIRSCSNLDWLILTKRPELIPDRLPPDWGNGYPNVWLGVTVGAESSMSRIPLLKAVPARLRFISAEPLLERLNFRPHMDGIDWIITGCEQAHKDKRRLMDIDWVRDIHQQCQEAGVAHFFKQRYIDNEGTPVHDGLLDGVVCQEWPEVEQLV
;
A
#
# COMPACT_ATOMS: atom_id res chain seq x y z
N THR A 1 17.25 -2.42 -17.28
CA THR A 1 15.95 -2.88 -16.74
C THR A 1 14.87 -1.80 -16.92
N LYS A 2 13.58 -2.17 -16.90
CA LYS A 2 12.48 -1.21 -17.02
C LYS A 2 12.53 -0.10 -15.97
N PRO A 3 12.76 -0.38 -14.66
CA PRO A 3 12.84 0.66 -13.64
C PRO A 3 13.87 1.75 -13.92
N ILE A 4 15.07 1.42 -14.39
CA ILE A 4 16.09 2.41 -14.75
C ILE A 4 15.60 3.37 -15.83
N VAL A 5 14.85 2.84 -16.81
CA VAL A 5 14.25 3.68 -17.87
C VAL A 5 13.16 4.58 -17.32
N TRP A 6 12.33 4.07 -16.41
CA TRP A 6 11.27 4.86 -15.75
C TRP A 6 11.85 5.95 -14.87
N ASP A 7 12.88 5.64 -14.09
CA ASP A 7 13.59 6.59 -13.24
C ASP A 7 14.17 7.74 -14.06
N ARG A 8 14.91 7.43 -15.14
CA ARG A 8 15.45 8.45 -16.04
C ARG A 8 14.36 9.32 -16.66
N LYS A 9 13.22 8.74 -17.08
CA LYS A 9 12.09 9.51 -17.63
C LYS A 9 11.42 10.38 -16.57
N ALA A 10 11.32 9.91 -15.33
CA ALA A 10 10.81 10.67 -14.21
C ALA A 10 11.72 11.87 -13.90
N HIS A 11 13.03 11.63 -13.84
CA HIS A 11 14.05 12.67 -13.67
C HIS A 11 13.95 13.75 -14.77
N GLN A 12 13.92 13.34 -16.05
CA GLN A 12 13.82 14.27 -17.17
C GLN A 12 12.53 15.11 -17.16
N ALA A 13 11.45 14.57 -16.61
CA ALA A 13 10.17 15.26 -16.47
C ALA A 13 10.04 16.09 -15.17
N GLY A 14 11.05 16.06 -14.28
CA GLY A 14 11.00 16.73 -12.98
C GLY A 14 9.91 16.21 -12.05
N ILE A 15 9.55 14.93 -12.17
CA ILE A 15 8.48 14.29 -11.39
C ILE A 15 8.97 13.03 -10.68
N ARG A 16 8.24 12.60 -9.66
CA ARG A 16 8.38 11.26 -9.06
C ARG A 16 7.29 10.35 -9.61
N ARG A 17 7.62 9.07 -9.83
CA ARG A 17 6.66 8.06 -10.28
C ARG A 17 6.53 6.96 -9.25
N ARG A 18 5.32 6.51 -9.01
CA ARG A 18 5.03 5.43 -8.08
C ARG A 18 5.10 4.08 -8.78
N VAL A 19 5.73 3.12 -8.13
CA VAL A 19 5.89 1.75 -8.64
C VAL A 19 5.37 0.77 -7.59
N PHE A 20 4.25 0.14 -7.88
CA PHE A 20 3.75 -0.93 -7.02
C PHE A 20 4.58 -2.20 -7.27
N THR A 21 5.18 -2.73 -6.21
CA THR A 21 6.19 -3.79 -6.30
C THR A 21 5.60 -5.14 -5.96
N CYS A 22 5.90 -6.17 -6.77
CA CYS A 22 5.47 -7.55 -6.56
C CYS A 22 3.93 -7.72 -6.49
N SER A 23 3.18 -7.13 -7.43
CA SER A 23 1.71 -7.18 -7.46
C SER A 23 1.11 -8.60 -7.49
N LEU A 24 1.86 -9.60 -7.97
CA LEU A 24 1.45 -11.01 -8.05
C LEU A 24 2.25 -11.94 -7.11
N SER A 25 3.09 -11.37 -6.24
CA SER A 25 3.94 -12.09 -5.30
C SER A 25 4.12 -11.27 -4.03
N ASP A 26 4.98 -11.72 -3.12
CA ASP A 26 5.31 -10.99 -1.90
C ASP A 26 6.83 -10.75 -1.85
N PHE A 27 7.23 -9.49 -1.75
CA PHE A 27 8.64 -9.08 -1.75
C PHE A 27 9.45 -9.70 -0.60
N PHE A 28 8.79 -9.96 0.53
CA PHE A 28 9.42 -10.54 1.72
C PHE A 28 9.22 -12.05 1.85
N HIS A 29 8.72 -12.73 0.81
CA HIS A 29 8.64 -14.19 0.77
C HIS A 29 10.03 -14.82 0.70
N ASP A 30 10.23 -16.00 1.32
CA ASP A 30 11.50 -16.75 1.34
C ASP A 30 12.04 -17.02 -0.07
N GLY A 31 11.17 -17.39 -1.00
CA GLY A 31 11.54 -17.61 -2.40
C GLY A 31 12.10 -16.39 -3.13
N ALA A 32 12.11 -15.23 -2.47
CA ALA A 32 12.69 -14.00 -2.99
C ALA A 32 14.10 -13.70 -2.44
N ASP A 33 14.58 -14.48 -1.46
CA ASP A 33 15.83 -14.19 -0.74
C ASP A 33 17.03 -14.09 -1.67
N GLU A 34 17.08 -14.93 -2.69
CA GLU A 34 18.21 -15.00 -3.64
C GLU A 34 18.34 -13.72 -4.50
N TRP A 35 17.23 -13.11 -4.93
CA TRP A 35 17.25 -11.94 -5.81
C TRP A 35 16.99 -10.60 -5.08
N ARG A 36 16.55 -10.64 -3.82
CA ARG A 36 16.22 -9.42 -3.05
C ARG A 36 17.40 -8.45 -2.87
N PRO A 37 18.64 -8.89 -2.65
CA PRO A 37 19.78 -7.96 -2.58
C PRO A 37 19.96 -7.12 -3.84
N GLU A 38 19.76 -7.73 -5.02
CA GLU A 38 19.84 -7.00 -6.29
C GLU A 38 18.63 -6.06 -6.47
N ALA A 39 17.44 -6.46 -5.99
CA ALA A 39 16.28 -5.59 -5.99
C ALA A 39 16.48 -4.36 -5.10
N TRP A 40 17.05 -4.51 -3.90
CA TRP A 40 17.39 -3.38 -3.03
C TRP A 40 18.40 -2.41 -3.68
N LYS A 41 19.43 -2.92 -4.35
CA LYS A 41 20.37 -2.08 -5.11
C LYS A 41 19.67 -1.27 -6.20
N LEU A 42 18.76 -1.92 -6.94
CA LEU A 42 17.97 -1.26 -7.97
C LEU A 42 17.05 -0.19 -7.38
N ILE A 43 16.33 -0.51 -6.31
CA ILE A 43 15.43 0.42 -5.60
C ILE A 43 16.22 1.66 -5.15
N ARG A 44 17.35 1.46 -4.51
CA ARG A 44 18.22 2.55 -4.05
C ARG A 44 18.74 3.41 -5.20
N SER A 45 19.07 2.83 -6.36
CA SER A 45 19.59 3.55 -7.51
C SER A 45 18.55 4.35 -8.29
N CYS A 46 17.27 4.06 -8.11
CA CYS A 46 16.16 4.70 -8.82
C CYS A 46 15.45 5.71 -7.90
N SER A 47 16.12 6.83 -7.61
CA SER A 47 15.68 7.83 -6.62
C SER A 47 14.46 8.66 -7.04
N ASN A 48 14.10 8.69 -8.33
CA ASN A 48 12.92 9.37 -8.85
C ASN A 48 11.68 8.47 -8.90
N LEU A 49 11.80 7.23 -8.38
CA LEU A 49 10.67 6.30 -8.23
C LEU A 49 10.33 6.12 -6.76
N ASP A 50 9.04 6.21 -6.41
CA ASP A 50 8.53 5.79 -5.11
C ASP A 50 8.09 4.33 -5.19
N TRP A 51 8.73 3.48 -4.41
CA TRP A 51 8.50 2.04 -4.44
C TRP A 51 7.52 1.65 -3.34
N LEU A 52 6.31 1.26 -3.74
CA LEU A 52 5.27 0.78 -2.86
C LEU A 52 5.44 -0.73 -2.68
N ILE A 53 5.93 -1.15 -1.52
CA ILE A 53 6.19 -2.55 -1.19
C ILE A 53 5.14 -3.03 -0.21
N LEU A 54 4.23 -3.88 -0.68
CA LEU A 54 3.15 -4.46 0.09
C LEU A 54 3.47 -5.90 0.48
N THR A 55 3.20 -6.27 1.74
CA THR A 55 3.40 -7.64 2.22
C THR A 55 2.23 -8.13 3.09
N LYS A 56 2.07 -9.43 3.15
CA LYS A 56 1.24 -10.13 4.14
C LYS A 56 2.07 -10.76 5.25
N ARG A 57 3.40 -10.52 5.24
CA ARG A 57 4.40 -11.12 6.13
C ARG A 57 5.29 -10.05 6.79
N PRO A 58 4.71 -9.10 7.55
CA PRO A 58 5.51 -8.03 8.14
C PRO A 58 6.55 -8.54 9.15
N GLU A 59 6.33 -9.70 9.75
CA GLU A 59 7.26 -10.39 10.64
C GLU A 59 8.60 -10.73 9.97
N LEU A 60 8.60 -10.86 8.65
CA LEU A 60 9.81 -11.20 7.88
C LEU A 60 10.58 -9.95 7.40
N ILE A 61 10.03 -8.74 7.56
CA ILE A 61 10.67 -7.52 7.07
C ILE A 61 12.05 -7.30 7.72
N PRO A 62 12.18 -7.34 9.06
CA PRO A 62 13.46 -6.97 9.71
C PRO A 62 14.67 -7.74 9.20
N ASP A 63 14.52 -9.05 8.99
CA ASP A 63 15.61 -9.93 8.56
C ASP A 63 15.95 -9.79 7.07
N ARG A 64 15.13 -9.04 6.31
CA ARG A 64 15.20 -8.93 4.85
C ARG A 64 15.45 -7.53 4.34
N LEU A 65 15.68 -6.59 5.25
CA LEU A 65 16.10 -5.24 4.93
C LEU A 65 17.59 -5.22 4.52
N PRO A 66 18.01 -4.28 3.68
CA PRO A 66 19.42 -4.13 3.35
C PRO A 66 20.20 -3.58 4.55
N PRO A 67 21.51 -3.88 4.69
CA PRO A 67 22.31 -3.45 5.84
C PRO A 67 22.36 -1.92 6.04
N ASP A 68 22.15 -1.16 4.98
CA ASP A 68 22.17 0.30 4.97
C ASP A 68 20.76 0.92 5.02
N TRP A 69 19.76 0.16 5.48
CA TRP A 69 18.37 0.62 5.57
C TRP A 69 18.18 1.85 6.46
N GLY A 70 18.88 1.93 7.60
CA GLY A 70 18.78 3.05 8.53
C GLY A 70 17.35 3.31 9.01
N ASN A 71 16.89 4.55 8.86
CA ASN A 71 15.53 4.96 9.18
C ASN A 71 14.52 4.73 8.04
N GLY A 72 14.91 3.96 7.02
CA GLY A 72 14.13 3.70 5.82
C GLY A 72 14.64 4.46 4.60
N TYR A 73 14.63 3.81 3.45
CA TYR A 73 14.97 4.48 2.20
C TYR A 73 13.92 5.57 1.88
N PRO A 74 14.34 6.77 1.47
CA PRO A 74 13.43 7.92 1.26
C PRO A 74 12.40 7.68 0.15
N ASN A 75 12.68 6.76 -0.74
CA ASN A 75 11.85 6.39 -1.88
C ASN A 75 11.14 5.03 -1.71
N VAL A 76 11.05 4.50 -0.48
CA VAL A 76 10.34 3.26 -0.19
C VAL A 76 9.19 3.51 0.78
N TRP A 77 8.01 3.06 0.38
CA TRP A 77 6.80 3.04 1.17
C TRP A 77 6.50 1.59 1.56
N LEU A 78 6.49 1.29 2.84
CA LEU A 78 6.18 -0.06 3.32
C LEU A 78 4.70 -0.18 3.67
N GLY A 79 4.08 -1.26 3.26
CA GLY A 79 2.68 -1.52 3.53
C GLY A 79 2.36 -2.95 3.90
N VAL A 80 1.24 -3.12 4.60
CA VAL A 80 0.68 -4.44 4.93
C VAL A 80 -0.75 -4.57 4.43
N THR A 81 -1.13 -5.78 4.03
CA THR A 81 -2.52 -6.10 3.72
C THR A 81 -3.30 -6.40 4.99
N VAL A 82 -4.38 -5.63 5.23
CA VAL A 82 -5.29 -5.81 6.37
C VAL A 82 -6.73 -5.67 5.88
N GLY A 83 -7.32 -6.76 5.41
CA GLY A 83 -8.69 -6.79 4.90
C GLY A 83 -9.70 -7.46 5.83
N ALA A 84 -9.24 -8.01 6.96
CA ALA A 84 -10.04 -8.70 7.97
C ALA A 84 -9.43 -8.52 9.36
N GLU A 85 -10.25 -8.66 10.41
CA GLU A 85 -9.84 -8.53 11.82
C GLU A 85 -8.66 -9.46 12.16
N SER A 86 -8.67 -10.68 11.63
CA SER A 86 -7.61 -11.66 11.79
C SER A 86 -6.22 -11.20 11.30
N SER A 87 -6.17 -10.16 10.48
CA SER A 87 -4.94 -9.58 9.94
C SER A 87 -4.51 -8.25 10.60
N MET A 88 -5.28 -7.73 11.57
CA MET A 88 -4.96 -6.49 12.29
C MET A 88 -3.61 -6.55 13.03
N SER A 89 -3.21 -7.73 13.49
CA SER A 89 -1.90 -7.96 14.15
C SER A 89 -0.69 -7.62 13.26
N ARG A 90 -0.86 -7.46 11.96
CA ARG A 90 0.19 -7.03 11.03
C ARG A 90 0.59 -5.57 11.21
N ILE A 91 -0.32 -4.72 11.70
CA ILE A 91 -0.07 -3.28 11.83
C ILE A 91 1.05 -2.97 12.84
N PRO A 92 1.01 -3.47 14.09
CA PRO A 92 2.10 -3.22 15.03
C PRO A 92 3.45 -3.77 14.55
N LEU A 93 3.47 -4.88 13.81
CA LEU A 93 4.69 -5.42 13.21
C LEU A 93 5.26 -4.49 12.12
N LEU A 94 4.41 -3.91 11.27
CA LEU A 94 4.82 -2.89 10.32
C LEU A 94 5.37 -1.64 11.03
N LYS A 95 4.68 -1.17 12.06
CA LYS A 95 5.07 0.03 12.82
C LYS A 95 6.42 -0.12 13.53
N ALA A 96 6.80 -1.33 13.90
CA ALA A 96 8.10 -1.64 14.50
C ALA A 96 9.27 -1.48 13.51
N VAL A 97 9.01 -1.47 12.21
CA VAL A 97 10.04 -1.29 11.17
C VAL A 97 10.24 0.20 10.89
N PRO A 98 11.48 0.74 10.94
CA PRO A 98 11.74 2.09 10.47
C PRO A 98 11.36 2.23 9.00
N ALA A 99 10.57 3.24 8.66
CA ALA A 99 10.15 3.49 7.28
C ALA A 99 9.81 4.97 7.07
N ARG A 100 10.06 5.47 5.86
CA ARG A 100 9.72 6.84 5.46
C ARG A 100 8.22 7.05 5.43
N LEU A 101 7.47 6.07 4.94
CA LEU A 101 6.03 6.07 4.84
C LEU A 101 5.49 4.66 5.06
N ARG A 102 4.40 4.56 5.81
CA ARG A 102 3.70 3.30 6.07
C ARG A 102 2.27 3.36 5.58
N PHE A 103 1.83 2.28 4.92
CA PHE A 103 0.46 2.21 4.45
C PHE A 103 -0.22 0.88 4.77
N ILE A 104 -1.55 0.93 4.83
CA ILE A 104 -2.41 -0.25 4.97
C ILE A 104 -3.17 -0.43 3.66
N SER A 105 -3.16 -1.64 3.11
CA SER A 105 -4.03 -2.03 2.01
C SER A 105 -5.14 -2.94 2.56
N ALA A 106 -6.31 -2.36 2.78
CA ALA A 106 -7.54 -3.08 3.09
C ALA A 106 -8.21 -3.55 1.79
N GLU A 107 -7.49 -4.36 1.04
CA GLU A 107 -7.91 -4.90 -0.25
C GLU A 107 -7.51 -6.39 -0.38
N PRO A 108 -8.52 -7.28 -0.47
CA PRO A 108 -9.95 -6.99 -0.37
C PRO A 108 -10.39 -6.63 1.05
N LEU A 109 -11.30 -5.64 1.17
CA LEU A 109 -11.98 -5.33 2.42
C LEU A 109 -13.13 -6.33 2.59
N LEU A 110 -13.06 -7.15 3.64
CA LEU A 110 -13.92 -8.32 3.83
C LEU A 110 -14.90 -8.19 4.99
N GLU A 111 -14.68 -7.23 5.86
CA GLU A 111 -15.50 -6.95 7.04
C GLU A 111 -15.27 -5.52 7.53
N ARG A 112 -16.11 -5.06 8.44
CA ARG A 112 -15.93 -3.76 9.11
C ARG A 112 -14.67 -3.78 9.98
N LEU A 113 -13.77 -2.83 9.79
CA LEU A 113 -12.52 -2.73 10.54
C LEU A 113 -12.41 -1.40 11.29
N ASN A 114 -11.87 -1.46 12.50
CA ASN A 114 -11.58 -0.29 13.31
C ASN A 114 -10.07 -0.03 13.35
N PHE A 115 -9.61 0.89 12.52
CA PHE A 115 -8.20 1.30 12.48
C PHE A 115 -7.85 2.42 13.48
N ARG A 116 -8.83 3.08 14.14
CA ARG A 116 -8.58 4.21 15.06
C ARG A 116 -7.44 3.97 16.07
N PRO A 117 -7.35 2.80 16.74
CA PRO A 117 -6.26 2.55 17.68
C PRO A 117 -4.88 2.41 17.04
N HIS A 118 -4.81 2.33 15.70
CA HIS A 118 -3.61 2.02 14.93
C HIS A 118 -3.15 3.16 14.03
N MET A 119 -3.92 4.26 13.91
CA MET A 119 -3.68 5.35 12.95
C MET A 119 -2.34 6.06 13.15
N ASP A 120 -1.89 6.22 14.41
CA ASP A 120 -0.59 6.82 14.68
C ASP A 120 0.54 6.11 13.94
N GLY A 121 1.36 6.87 13.19
CA GLY A 121 2.47 6.35 12.37
C GLY A 121 2.05 5.56 11.12
N ILE A 122 0.78 5.68 10.70
CA ILE A 122 0.27 5.26 9.39
C ILE A 122 -0.03 6.52 8.57
N ASP A 123 0.43 6.56 7.34
CA ASP A 123 0.33 7.73 6.46
C ASP A 123 -0.77 7.56 5.40
N TRP A 124 -1.16 6.32 5.11
CA TRP A 124 -2.07 6.04 4.00
C TRP A 124 -2.87 4.75 4.19
N ILE A 125 -4.16 4.79 3.90
CA ILE A 125 -5.03 3.61 3.85
C ILE A 125 -5.67 3.49 2.47
N ILE A 126 -5.53 2.32 1.86
CA ILE A 126 -6.17 1.95 0.60
C ILE A 126 -7.31 1.01 0.91
N THR A 127 -8.50 1.25 0.37
CA THR A 127 -9.64 0.33 0.45
C THR A 127 -10.07 -0.14 -0.93
N GLY A 128 -10.60 -1.35 -1.02
CA GLY A 128 -11.13 -1.87 -2.27
C GLY A 128 -11.78 -3.24 -2.14
N CYS A 129 -12.68 -3.54 -3.07
CA CYS A 129 -13.36 -4.82 -3.16
C CYS A 129 -12.45 -5.92 -3.74
N GLU A 130 -12.86 -7.18 -3.58
CA GLU A 130 -12.14 -8.34 -4.09
C GLU A 130 -12.23 -8.43 -5.62
N GLN A 131 -11.09 -8.60 -6.29
CA GLN A 131 -11.04 -8.92 -7.71
C GLN A 131 -11.06 -10.44 -7.89
N ALA A 132 -12.24 -11.03 -7.94
CA ALA A 132 -12.42 -12.46 -8.19
C ALA A 132 -13.58 -12.69 -9.15
N HIS A 133 -13.66 -13.90 -9.71
CA HIS A 133 -14.83 -14.32 -10.49
C HIS A 133 -16.10 -14.21 -9.64
N LYS A 134 -17.22 -13.77 -10.23
CA LYS A 134 -18.46 -13.43 -9.50
C LYS A 134 -18.91 -14.51 -8.51
N ASP A 135 -18.75 -15.79 -8.87
CA ASP A 135 -19.17 -16.92 -8.04
C ASP A 135 -18.27 -17.21 -6.84
N LYS A 136 -17.10 -16.55 -6.77
CA LYS A 136 -16.08 -16.78 -5.74
C LYS A 136 -15.74 -15.52 -4.94
N ARG A 137 -16.23 -14.36 -5.36
CA ARG A 137 -15.92 -13.10 -4.69
C ARG A 137 -16.75 -12.92 -3.43
N ARG A 138 -16.10 -12.33 -2.42
CA ARG A 138 -16.76 -11.87 -1.20
C ARG A 138 -17.16 -10.41 -1.41
N LEU A 139 -18.42 -10.09 -1.14
CA LEU A 139 -18.93 -8.75 -1.33
C LEU A 139 -18.39 -7.81 -0.24
N MET A 140 -18.05 -6.63 -0.64
CA MET A 140 -17.66 -5.52 0.23
C MET A 140 -18.89 -4.65 0.47
N ASP A 141 -19.21 -4.37 1.73
CA ASP A 141 -20.20 -3.37 2.09
C ASP A 141 -19.58 -1.97 1.98
N ILE A 142 -20.26 -1.07 1.27
CA ILE A 142 -19.79 0.30 1.09
C ILE A 142 -19.76 1.09 2.41
N ASP A 143 -20.60 0.73 3.39
CA ASP A 143 -20.59 1.36 4.71
C ASP A 143 -19.29 1.09 5.48
N TRP A 144 -18.59 0.00 5.19
CA TRP A 144 -17.26 -0.24 5.75
C TRP A 144 -16.23 0.75 5.20
N VAL A 145 -16.35 1.10 3.92
CA VAL A 145 -15.47 2.10 3.30
C VAL A 145 -15.76 3.50 3.85
N ARG A 146 -17.05 3.86 4.04
CA ARG A 146 -17.48 5.14 4.66
C ARG A 146 -16.89 5.28 6.07
N ASP A 147 -17.00 4.21 6.88
CA ASP A 147 -16.45 4.20 8.23
C ASP A 147 -14.91 4.39 8.22
N ILE A 148 -14.19 3.67 7.35
CA ILE A 148 -12.73 3.82 7.23
C ILE A 148 -12.36 5.23 6.74
N HIS A 149 -13.11 5.79 5.79
CA HIS A 149 -12.89 7.16 5.33
C HIS A 149 -13.02 8.17 6.47
N GLN A 150 -14.08 8.04 7.28
CA GLN A 150 -14.26 8.86 8.47
C GLN A 150 -13.11 8.71 9.46
N GLN A 151 -12.67 7.47 9.73
CA GLN A 151 -11.53 7.20 10.61
C GLN A 151 -10.26 7.88 10.11
N CYS A 152 -10.02 7.86 8.80
CA CYS A 152 -8.88 8.53 8.17
C CYS A 152 -8.97 10.05 8.32
N GLN A 153 -10.14 10.65 8.08
CA GLN A 153 -10.36 12.09 8.27
C GLN A 153 -10.12 12.52 9.72
N GLU A 154 -10.62 11.77 10.69
CA GLU A 154 -10.44 12.04 12.13
C GLU A 154 -8.95 12.03 12.53
N ALA A 155 -8.15 11.19 11.88
CA ALA A 155 -6.73 11.01 12.18
C ALA A 155 -5.77 11.81 11.29
N GLY A 156 -6.25 12.50 10.25
CA GLY A 156 -5.40 13.17 9.26
C GLY A 156 -4.60 12.21 8.38
N VAL A 157 -5.10 10.99 8.17
CA VAL A 157 -4.48 9.94 7.32
C VAL A 157 -5.10 9.99 5.93
N ALA A 158 -4.28 9.95 4.89
CA ALA A 158 -4.78 9.93 3.51
C ALA A 158 -5.57 8.64 3.23
N HIS A 159 -6.69 8.77 2.52
CA HIS A 159 -7.53 7.62 2.15
C HIS A 159 -7.66 7.49 0.63
N PHE A 160 -7.44 6.28 0.12
CA PHE A 160 -7.56 5.96 -1.29
C PHE A 160 -8.58 4.85 -1.52
N PHE A 161 -9.76 5.21 -2.01
CA PHE A 161 -10.75 4.23 -2.43
C PHE A 161 -10.44 3.76 -3.85
N LYS A 162 -9.91 2.55 -3.98
CA LYS A 162 -9.36 2.06 -5.24
C LYS A 162 -10.43 1.53 -6.18
N GLN A 163 -11.34 0.71 -5.65
CA GLN A 163 -12.33 0.02 -6.48
C GLN A 163 -13.54 -0.46 -5.69
N ARG A 164 -14.67 -0.52 -6.39
CA ARG A 164 -15.96 -1.03 -5.90
C ARG A 164 -16.69 -1.81 -6.96
N TYR A 165 -17.70 -2.56 -6.57
CA TYR A 165 -18.69 -3.07 -7.50
C TYR A 165 -19.81 -2.05 -7.66
N ILE A 166 -20.33 -1.86 -8.90
CA ILE A 166 -21.55 -1.08 -9.14
C ILE A 166 -22.76 -1.93 -8.77
N ASP A 167 -22.70 -3.23 -9.08
CA ASP A 167 -23.68 -4.24 -8.74
C ASP A 167 -22.98 -5.56 -8.35
N ASN A 168 -23.77 -6.56 -7.96
CA ASN A 168 -23.22 -7.86 -7.57
C ASN A 168 -22.75 -8.72 -8.76
N GLU A 169 -22.95 -8.27 -9.99
CA GLU A 169 -22.66 -9.03 -11.22
C GLU A 169 -21.50 -8.46 -12.03
N GLY A 170 -21.20 -7.18 -11.85
CA GLY A 170 -20.26 -6.43 -12.66
C GLY A 170 -18.77 -6.71 -12.38
N THR A 171 -17.94 -6.17 -13.24
CA THR A 171 -16.50 -6.04 -13.02
C THR A 171 -16.24 -4.90 -12.02
N PRO A 172 -15.22 -4.99 -11.17
CA PRO A 172 -14.86 -3.89 -10.29
C PRO A 172 -14.56 -2.61 -11.07
N VAL A 173 -15.09 -1.48 -10.62
CA VAL A 173 -14.86 -0.16 -11.19
C VAL A 173 -13.84 0.58 -10.35
N HIS A 174 -12.85 1.18 -11.01
CA HIS A 174 -11.75 1.92 -10.41
C HIS A 174 -11.98 3.43 -10.48
N ASP A 175 -13.16 3.89 -10.14
CA ASP A 175 -13.55 5.30 -10.22
C ASP A 175 -13.23 6.10 -8.94
N GLY A 176 -12.98 5.40 -7.83
CA GLY A 176 -12.72 6.02 -6.53
C GLY A 176 -13.90 6.78 -5.95
N LEU A 177 -15.11 6.58 -6.49
CA LEU A 177 -16.29 7.32 -6.05
C LEU A 177 -16.87 6.74 -4.75
N LEU A 178 -16.86 7.55 -3.70
CA LEU A 178 -17.57 7.34 -2.46
C LEU A 178 -18.63 8.44 -2.34
N ASP A 179 -19.92 8.07 -2.34
CA ASP A 179 -21.05 9.01 -2.26
C ASP A 179 -21.02 10.15 -3.32
N GLY A 180 -20.54 9.81 -4.53
CA GLY A 180 -20.45 10.76 -5.64
C GLY A 180 -19.22 11.67 -5.63
N VAL A 181 -18.33 11.54 -4.64
CA VAL A 181 -17.08 12.29 -4.53
C VAL A 181 -15.90 11.36 -4.74
N VAL A 182 -14.89 11.81 -5.50
CA VAL A 182 -13.64 11.05 -5.69
C VAL A 182 -12.86 11.07 -4.39
N CYS A 183 -12.63 9.88 -3.82
CA CYS A 183 -11.87 9.66 -2.61
C CYS A 183 -10.56 8.93 -2.95
N GLN A 184 -9.59 9.64 -3.50
CA GLN A 184 -8.30 9.11 -3.95
C GLN A 184 -7.16 10.00 -3.49
N GLU A 185 -7.04 10.17 -2.17
CA GLU A 185 -6.00 10.96 -1.56
C GLU A 185 -4.66 10.20 -1.57
N TRP A 186 -3.59 10.98 -1.69
CA TRP A 186 -2.23 10.48 -1.57
C TRP A 186 -1.58 11.13 -0.35
N PRO A 187 -0.73 10.42 0.38
CA PRO A 187 -0.01 11.01 1.49
C PRO A 187 0.91 12.13 0.99
N GLU A 188 1.01 13.18 1.79
CA GLU A 188 1.99 14.24 1.53
C GLU A 188 3.39 13.67 1.76
N VAL A 189 4.22 13.74 0.74
CA VAL A 189 5.64 13.40 0.83
C VAL A 189 6.42 14.69 0.72
N GLU A 190 7.05 15.12 1.81
CA GLU A 190 8.00 16.23 1.72
C GLU A 190 9.01 15.92 0.61
N GLN A 191 9.07 16.81 -0.37
CA GLN A 191 10.08 16.70 -1.41
C GLN A 191 11.43 16.92 -0.73
N LEU A 192 12.26 15.87 -0.73
CA LEU A 192 13.67 16.03 -0.38
C LEU A 192 14.27 16.94 -1.46
N VAL A 193 14.56 18.18 -1.08
CA VAL A 193 15.30 19.16 -1.88
C VAL A 193 16.75 18.69 -1.99
#